data_8a68955206f23ce439ee9cb641428ac1
#
_entry.id   8a68955206f23ce439ee9cb641428ac1
#
_cell.length_a   1.000
_cell.length_b   1.000
_cell.length_c   1.000
_cell.angle_alpha   90.00
_cell.angle_beta   90.00
_cell.angle_gamma   90.00
#
_symmetry.space_group_name_H-M   'P 1'
#
loop_
_entity.id
_entity.type
_entity.pdbx_description
1 polymer ?
#
loop_
_entity_poly.entity_id
_entity_poly.type
_entity_poly.pdbx_seq_one_letter_code
_entity_poly.pdbx_strand_id
1 'polypeptide(L)'
;MNEERLLRRYQALMGAVPQSVWVMSPGGVVTLLSGGGIAEKLWTPGTDTSWMDAVHPKDRDWFQRAWRRATQQRSSLDTIVRVRLDGAVDRFRHVKIIAAPVIDEDGEVEFVGTATDAEEHWRARMREKLLARMAAVPAARDLSEAFLTTAAAVVPELADAVAIFRLVDGVEAGVRPADAPAATSPERVGLAPGLPSMPPLDADFVLGPVAQRAIESQEARLLVFPPDGPPGEGLSDVSVRWLREAGATGVALLPVVVDGRTVALATIATCRGNPPPDEADLSLLRDVFQQMSGPLRRTMELQSIRGKALALQQSFLTAPPSIDGLTITALYHPADSAAEVGGDWYDAVRLSADALALSIGDIAGHDLDAAMAMGRVNSILRGLAYDSGPAASPAVTLSRLDRIVQALDSPSMVTAVHAVLRRRTYGGWHIALSNAGHPPPLLIPADAPSRYLHGLTAPDPPLCVTDDLTRTTLRADLHAGDILVFYTDGLVETPDTDIGDNLQRLRTRADALARRNLPMPSVIRGLLPPLHHRRDDIAIIALQARPDS
;
A
#
# COMPACT_ATOMS: atom_id res chain seq x y z
N MET A 1 -10.48 39.74 -63.78
CA MET A 1 -9.23 39.58 -63.03
C MET A 1 -8.78 38.14 -63.33
N ASN A 2 -7.64 37.97 -63.96
CA ASN A 2 -7.25 36.79 -64.71
C ASN A 2 -7.23 35.50 -63.83
N GLU A 3 -7.96 34.51 -64.22
CA GLU A 3 -8.02 33.16 -63.67
C GLU A 3 -6.60 32.56 -63.46
N GLU A 4 -5.72 32.74 -64.43
CA GLU A 4 -4.28 32.35 -64.31
C GLU A 4 -3.55 33.04 -63.18
N ARG A 5 -3.89 34.29 -62.84
CA ARG A 5 -3.25 35.04 -61.77
C ARG A 5 -3.76 34.56 -60.38
N LEU A 6 -5.01 34.15 -60.35
CA LEU A 6 -5.61 33.53 -59.16
C LEU A 6 -5.01 32.14 -58.91
N LEU A 7 -4.87 31.33 -59.96
CA LEU A 7 -4.25 30.02 -59.92
C LEU A 7 -2.79 30.06 -59.47
N ARG A 8 -2.02 31.00 -60.02
CA ARG A 8 -0.61 31.18 -59.59
C ARG A 8 -0.48 31.66 -58.13
N ARG A 9 -1.41 32.53 -57.68
CA ARG A 9 -1.44 32.95 -56.29
C ARG A 9 -1.82 31.78 -55.36
N TYR A 10 -2.77 30.96 -55.78
CA TYR A 10 -3.21 29.79 -55.09
C TYR A 10 -2.06 28.75 -54.98
N GLN A 11 -1.38 28.46 -56.08
CA GLN A 11 -0.21 27.59 -56.08
C GLN A 11 0.94 28.12 -55.22
N ALA A 12 1.19 29.43 -55.24
CA ALA A 12 2.18 30.04 -54.36
C ALA A 12 1.82 30.00 -52.90
N LEU A 13 0.53 30.16 -52.52
CA LEU A 13 0.01 30.01 -51.17
C LEU A 13 0.13 28.56 -50.70
N MET A 14 -0.23 27.62 -51.57
CA MET A 14 -0.15 26.17 -51.27
C MET A 14 1.31 25.73 -51.06
N GLY A 15 2.25 26.27 -51.85
CA GLY A 15 3.68 25.99 -51.67
C GLY A 15 4.34 26.71 -50.48
N ALA A 16 3.72 27.77 -49.95
CA ALA A 16 4.23 28.51 -48.79
C ALA A 16 3.75 27.95 -47.44
N VAL A 17 2.73 27.11 -47.47
CA VAL A 17 2.21 26.46 -46.24
C VAL A 17 3.09 25.25 -45.90
N PRO A 18 3.71 25.20 -44.73
CA PRO A 18 4.60 24.10 -44.34
C PRO A 18 3.83 22.79 -44.02
N GLN A 19 2.57 22.73 -44.38
CA GLN A 19 1.67 21.57 -44.14
C GLN A 19 1.32 20.92 -45.48
N SER A 20 1.20 19.59 -45.45
CA SER A 20 0.67 18.89 -46.62
C SER A 20 -0.81 19.20 -46.77
N VAL A 21 -1.21 19.67 -47.98
CA VAL A 21 -2.60 19.89 -48.33
C VAL A 21 -3.03 18.81 -49.30
N TRP A 22 -4.19 18.26 -49.08
CA TRP A 22 -4.76 17.18 -49.92
C TRP A 22 -6.21 17.49 -50.28
N VAL A 23 -6.61 16.95 -51.42
CA VAL A 23 -8.01 16.93 -51.88
C VAL A 23 -8.44 15.48 -52.03
N MET A 24 -9.59 15.16 -51.55
CA MET A 24 -10.11 13.80 -51.49
C MET A 24 -11.58 13.75 -51.87
N SER A 25 -11.97 12.77 -52.68
CA SER A 25 -13.37 12.50 -52.97
C SER A 25 -14.10 11.95 -51.74
N PRO A 26 -15.45 11.99 -51.68
CA PRO A 26 -16.24 11.39 -50.61
C PRO A 26 -15.97 9.89 -50.43
N GLY A 27 -15.59 9.21 -51.48
CA GLY A 27 -15.20 7.79 -51.48
C GLY A 27 -13.84 7.52 -50.86
N GLY A 28 -13.06 8.55 -50.52
CA GLY A 28 -11.74 8.39 -49.89
C GLY A 28 -10.57 8.28 -50.85
N VAL A 29 -10.75 8.66 -52.12
CA VAL A 29 -9.69 8.68 -53.15
C VAL A 29 -9.03 10.06 -53.12
N VAL A 30 -7.70 10.12 -52.97
CA VAL A 30 -6.92 11.35 -53.04
C VAL A 30 -6.75 11.78 -54.48
N THR A 31 -7.31 12.94 -54.81
CA THR A 31 -7.26 13.51 -56.18
C THR A 31 -6.11 14.51 -56.36
N LEU A 32 -5.71 15.18 -55.28
CA LEU A 32 -4.61 16.15 -55.30
C LEU A 32 -3.82 16.07 -53.98
N LEU A 33 -2.49 16.14 -54.08
CA LEU A 33 -1.58 16.26 -52.97
C LEU A 33 -0.56 17.36 -53.28
N SER A 34 -0.39 18.31 -52.37
CA SER A 34 0.56 19.41 -52.52
C SER A 34 1.23 19.75 -51.20
N GLY A 35 2.48 20.20 -51.25
CA GLY A 35 3.30 20.52 -50.07
C GLY A 35 4.06 19.31 -49.56
N GLY A 36 5.33 19.54 -49.19
CA GLY A 36 6.14 18.49 -48.55
C GLY A 36 5.66 18.17 -47.16
N GLY A 37 5.89 16.95 -46.69
CA GLY A 37 5.61 16.59 -45.31
C GLY A 37 5.02 15.20 -45.12
N ILE A 38 4.15 15.08 -44.11
CA ILE A 38 3.66 13.77 -43.65
C ILE A 38 2.68 13.13 -44.66
N ALA A 39 1.92 13.92 -45.43
CA ALA A 39 0.94 13.41 -46.38
C ALA A 39 1.60 12.73 -47.59
N GLU A 40 2.76 13.18 -48.05
CA GLU A 40 3.51 12.50 -49.12
C GLU A 40 3.97 11.10 -48.69
N LYS A 41 4.16 10.90 -47.39
CA LYS A 41 4.53 9.60 -46.82
C LYS A 41 3.31 8.70 -46.58
N LEU A 42 2.10 9.26 -46.61
CA LEU A 42 0.85 8.56 -46.36
C LEU A 42 0.11 8.19 -47.62
N TRP A 43 0.19 9.03 -48.66
CA TRP A 43 -0.64 8.91 -49.86
C TRP A 43 0.18 9.05 -51.12
N THR A 44 -0.09 8.12 -52.04
CA THR A 44 0.39 8.25 -53.40
C THR A 44 -0.82 8.56 -54.28
N PRO A 45 -0.85 9.71 -54.98
CA PRO A 45 -1.98 10.06 -55.85
C PRO A 45 -2.25 8.99 -56.91
N GLY A 46 -3.51 8.64 -57.10
CA GLY A 46 -3.95 7.69 -58.13
C GLY A 46 -3.76 6.23 -57.80
N THR A 47 -3.33 5.86 -56.61
CA THR A 47 -3.33 4.47 -56.15
C THR A 47 -4.61 4.15 -55.40
N ASP A 48 -5.21 3.02 -55.74
CA ASP A 48 -6.42 2.44 -55.09
C ASP A 48 -6.13 1.91 -53.66
N THR A 49 -4.94 2.16 -53.15
CA THR A 49 -4.53 1.72 -51.80
C THR A 49 -5.28 2.55 -50.78
N SER A 50 -6.18 1.89 -50.07
CA SER A 50 -6.95 2.51 -49.01
C SER A 50 -6.01 3.08 -47.94
N TRP A 51 -5.94 4.42 -47.83
CA TRP A 51 -5.20 5.11 -46.77
C TRP A 51 -5.66 4.66 -45.37
N MET A 52 -6.84 4.05 -45.24
CA MET A 52 -7.33 3.40 -44.03
C MET A 52 -6.39 2.29 -43.54
N ASP A 53 -5.64 1.65 -44.46
CA ASP A 53 -4.69 0.60 -44.07
C ASP A 53 -3.47 1.15 -43.35
N ALA A 54 -3.18 2.44 -43.54
CA ALA A 54 -2.16 3.14 -42.81
C ALA A 54 -2.63 3.56 -41.39
N VAL A 55 -3.94 3.64 -41.15
CA VAL A 55 -4.50 3.96 -39.83
C VAL A 55 -4.31 2.80 -38.87
N HIS A 56 -3.92 3.12 -37.63
CA HIS A 56 -3.75 2.13 -36.58
C HIS A 56 -5.01 1.27 -36.38
N PRO A 57 -4.91 -0.06 -36.26
CA PRO A 57 -6.08 -0.95 -36.20
C PRO A 57 -7.12 -0.54 -35.16
N LYS A 58 -6.70 -0.09 -33.97
CA LYS A 58 -7.61 0.38 -32.92
C LYS A 58 -8.34 1.69 -33.27
N ASP A 59 -7.83 2.48 -34.21
CA ASP A 59 -8.39 3.77 -34.59
C ASP A 59 -9.28 3.67 -35.82
N ARG A 60 -9.18 2.62 -36.62
CA ARG A 60 -9.87 2.43 -37.91
C ARG A 60 -11.39 2.58 -37.78
N ASP A 61 -12.01 1.85 -36.89
CA ASP A 61 -13.47 1.81 -36.76
C ASP A 61 -14.07 3.16 -36.39
N TRP A 62 -13.48 3.84 -35.40
CA TRP A 62 -14.02 5.13 -34.98
C TRP A 62 -13.73 6.23 -36.00
N PHE A 63 -12.54 6.19 -36.62
CA PHE A 63 -12.17 7.16 -37.65
C PHE A 63 -13.03 6.99 -38.92
N GLN A 64 -13.28 5.75 -39.33
CA GLN A 64 -14.18 5.47 -40.45
C GLN A 64 -15.61 5.96 -40.18
N ARG A 65 -16.09 5.81 -38.93
CA ARG A 65 -17.39 6.38 -38.56
C ARG A 65 -17.38 7.91 -38.60
N ALA A 66 -16.30 8.54 -38.11
CA ALA A 66 -16.17 9.99 -38.12
C ALA A 66 -16.12 10.54 -39.54
N TRP A 67 -15.35 9.88 -40.43
CA TRP A 67 -15.27 10.22 -41.84
C TRP A 67 -16.62 10.09 -42.56
N ARG A 68 -17.32 8.96 -42.41
CA ARG A 68 -18.66 8.76 -42.97
C ARG A 68 -19.65 9.81 -42.48
N ARG A 69 -19.59 10.20 -41.22
CA ARG A 69 -20.44 11.25 -40.67
C ARG A 69 -20.13 12.60 -41.32
N ALA A 70 -18.88 12.95 -41.44
CA ALA A 70 -18.46 14.20 -42.09
C ALA A 70 -18.92 14.26 -43.56
N THR A 71 -18.76 13.14 -44.31
CA THR A 71 -19.24 13.07 -45.73
C THR A 71 -20.74 13.15 -45.84
N GLN A 72 -21.52 12.45 -45.02
CA GLN A 72 -22.98 12.47 -45.03
C GLN A 72 -23.56 13.83 -44.62
N GLN A 73 -22.94 14.45 -43.62
CA GLN A 73 -23.43 15.74 -43.09
C GLN A 73 -22.82 16.97 -43.78
N ARG A 74 -21.92 16.74 -44.76
CA ARG A 74 -21.12 17.81 -45.38
C ARG A 74 -20.51 18.75 -44.39
N SER A 75 -19.90 18.18 -43.34
CA SER A 75 -19.32 18.93 -42.23
C SER A 75 -17.80 18.75 -42.19
N SER A 76 -17.11 19.70 -41.56
CA SER A 76 -15.67 19.59 -41.36
C SER A 76 -15.32 18.47 -40.38
N LEU A 77 -14.17 17.86 -40.61
CA LEU A 77 -13.51 16.89 -39.70
C LEU A 77 -12.26 17.55 -39.10
N ASP A 78 -12.13 17.54 -37.78
CA ASP A 78 -10.91 17.94 -37.05
C ASP A 78 -10.62 16.82 -36.04
N THR A 79 -9.53 16.07 -36.26
CA THR A 79 -9.22 14.93 -35.40
C THR A 79 -7.73 14.58 -35.43
N ILE A 80 -7.29 13.84 -34.41
CA ILE A 80 -5.94 13.26 -34.35
C ILE A 80 -6.12 11.74 -34.45
N VAL A 81 -5.36 11.11 -35.32
CA VAL A 81 -5.40 9.66 -35.57
C VAL A 81 -3.97 9.13 -35.68
N ARG A 82 -3.75 7.89 -35.23
CA ARG A 82 -2.46 7.22 -35.37
C ARG A 82 -2.32 6.64 -36.79
N VAL A 83 -1.24 7.00 -37.45
CA VAL A 83 -1.00 6.59 -38.86
C VAL A 83 0.41 6.05 -38.98
N ARG A 84 0.55 4.97 -39.74
CA ARG A 84 1.84 4.37 -40.07
C ARG A 84 2.51 5.19 -41.18
N LEU A 85 3.73 5.63 -40.92
CA LEU A 85 4.55 6.31 -41.89
C LEU A 85 5.43 5.32 -42.64
N ASP A 86 5.68 5.64 -43.92
CA ASP A 86 6.34 4.79 -44.91
C ASP A 86 7.57 4.02 -44.38
N GLY A 87 7.65 2.71 -44.72
CA GLY A 87 8.82 1.85 -44.55
C GLY A 87 9.08 1.29 -43.14
N ALA A 88 8.36 1.71 -42.12
CA ALA A 88 8.51 1.16 -40.77
C ALA A 88 7.35 0.21 -40.44
N VAL A 89 7.63 -1.08 -40.31
CA VAL A 89 6.63 -2.14 -40.16
C VAL A 89 5.71 -1.93 -38.94
N ASP A 90 6.14 -1.17 -37.89
CA ASP A 90 5.37 -1.01 -36.65
C ASP A 90 5.48 0.38 -36.00
N ARG A 91 5.80 1.44 -36.74
CA ARG A 91 5.82 2.80 -36.17
C ARG A 91 4.59 3.59 -36.60
N PHE A 92 3.70 3.85 -35.63
CA PHE A 92 2.57 4.76 -35.80
C PHE A 92 2.92 6.13 -35.20
N ARG A 93 2.44 7.19 -35.85
CA ARG A 93 2.55 8.58 -35.36
C ARG A 93 1.16 9.22 -35.26
N HIS A 94 1.01 10.10 -34.33
CA HIS A 94 -0.19 10.93 -34.20
C HIS A 94 -0.19 12.00 -35.28
N VAL A 95 -1.19 11.97 -36.13
CA VAL A 95 -1.38 12.91 -37.24
C VAL A 95 -2.68 13.64 -37.02
N LYS A 96 -2.61 14.97 -36.99
CA LYS A 96 -3.79 15.83 -36.99
C LYS A 96 -4.30 15.96 -38.41
N ILE A 97 -5.55 15.56 -38.63
CA ILE A 97 -6.27 15.64 -39.89
C ILE A 97 -7.38 16.69 -39.73
N ILE A 98 -7.33 17.73 -40.57
CA ILE A 98 -8.40 18.69 -40.70
C ILE A 98 -8.90 18.61 -42.12
N ALA A 99 -10.22 18.45 -42.31
CA ALA A 99 -10.85 18.39 -43.61
C ALA A 99 -12.12 19.24 -43.63
N ALA A 100 -12.34 19.96 -44.71
CA ALA A 100 -13.55 20.74 -44.94
C ALA A 100 -14.18 20.37 -46.31
N PRO A 101 -15.49 20.24 -46.39
CA PRO A 101 -16.16 19.95 -47.65
C PRO A 101 -16.12 21.19 -48.56
N VAL A 102 -15.83 21.00 -49.82
CA VAL A 102 -15.94 21.97 -50.90
C VAL A 102 -16.97 21.42 -51.91
N ILE A 103 -17.93 22.24 -52.30
CA ILE A 103 -18.95 21.87 -53.24
C ILE A 103 -18.65 22.63 -54.54
N ASP A 104 -18.51 21.91 -55.64
CA ASP A 104 -18.34 22.52 -56.96
C ASP A 104 -19.65 23.02 -57.58
N GLU A 105 -19.56 23.63 -58.76
CA GLU A 105 -20.73 24.19 -59.51
C GLU A 105 -21.71 23.09 -59.94
N ASP A 106 -21.27 21.86 -60.05
CA ASP A 106 -22.07 20.69 -60.43
C ASP A 106 -22.72 20.00 -59.22
N GLY A 107 -22.43 20.47 -58.01
CA GLY A 107 -22.92 19.91 -56.75
C GLY A 107 -22.14 18.71 -56.22
N GLU A 108 -21.06 18.39 -56.85
CA GLU A 108 -20.10 17.36 -56.40
C GLU A 108 -19.38 17.89 -55.14
N VAL A 109 -19.15 16.94 -54.21
CA VAL A 109 -18.53 17.29 -52.92
C VAL A 109 -17.12 16.74 -52.90
N GLU A 110 -16.13 17.56 -52.70
CA GLU A 110 -14.77 17.16 -52.40
C GLU A 110 -14.39 17.60 -51.00
N PHE A 111 -13.42 16.94 -50.40
CA PHE A 111 -12.85 17.37 -49.12
C PHE A 111 -11.44 17.90 -49.32
N VAL A 112 -11.23 19.14 -48.90
CA VAL A 112 -9.90 19.75 -48.86
C VAL A 112 -9.42 19.70 -47.44
N GLY A 113 -8.23 19.18 -47.21
CA GLY A 113 -7.72 19.02 -45.88
C GLY A 113 -6.22 19.20 -45.73
N THR A 114 -5.78 19.20 -44.50
CA THR A 114 -4.36 19.19 -44.13
C THR A 114 -4.06 17.98 -43.23
N ALA A 115 -2.86 17.46 -43.38
CA ALA A 115 -2.30 16.46 -42.47
C ALA A 115 -1.00 17.01 -41.84
N THR A 116 -0.95 17.04 -40.53
CA THR A 116 0.16 17.62 -39.78
C THR A 116 0.65 16.62 -38.74
N ASP A 117 1.98 16.51 -38.58
CA ASP A 117 2.54 15.73 -37.46
C ASP A 117 2.10 16.37 -36.14
N ALA A 118 1.40 15.60 -35.36
CA ALA A 118 0.86 16.02 -34.08
C ALA A 118 1.51 15.28 -32.87
N GLU A 119 2.56 14.53 -33.15
CA GLU A 119 3.17 13.66 -32.12
C GLU A 119 3.65 14.46 -30.91
N GLU A 120 4.40 15.55 -31.13
CA GLU A 120 4.88 16.39 -30.03
C GLU A 120 3.73 17.03 -29.26
N HIS A 121 2.72 17.53 -29.97
CA HIS A 121 1.55 18.14 -29.35
C HIS A 121 0.72 17.13 -28.57
N TRP A 122 0.53 15.92 -29.10
CA TRP A 122 -0.16 14.84 -28.42
C TRP A 122 0.60 14.42 -27.16
N ARG A 123 1.93 14.25 -27.26
CA ARG A 123 2.77 13.91 -26.11
C ARG A 123 2.75 14.99 -25.04
N ALA A 124 2.80 16.26 -25.41
CA ALA A 124 2.70 17.37 -24.45
C ALA A 124 1.35 17.35 -23.71
N ARG A 125 0.25 17.15 -24.42
CA ARG A 125 -1.07 17.05 -23.82
C ARG A 125 -1.22 15.79 -22.95
N MET A 126 -0.67 14.66 -23.39
CA MET A 126 -0.69 13.44 -22.61
C MET A 126 0.10 13.61 -21.32
N ARG A 127 1.29 14.23 -21.40
CA ARG A 127 2.09 14.57 -20.21
C ARG A 127 1.31 15.43 -19.23
N GLU A 128 0.69 16.51 -19.70
CA GLU A 128 -0.14 17.39 -18.87
C GLU A 128 -1.31 16.64 -18.21
N LYS A 129 -2.03 15.82 -18.98
CA LYS A 129 -3.14 14.99 -18.50
C LYS A 129 -2.70 14.01 -17.41
N LEU A 130 -1.56 13.35 -17.62
CA LEU A 130 -1.04 12.37 -16.65
C LEU A 130 -0.54 13.06 -15.37
N LEU A 131 0.19 14.17 -15.50
CA LEU A 131 0.67 14.95 -14.36
C LEU A 131 -0.51 15.52 -13.55
N ALA A 132 -1.54 16.01 -14.22
CA ALA A 132 -2.77 16.48 -13.55
C ALA A 132 -3.49 15.34 -12.81
N ARG A 133 -3.59 14.16 -13.41
CA ARG A 133 -4.16 12.97 -12.74
C ARG A 133 -3.35 12.60 -11.49
N MET A 134 -2.02 12.61 -11.59
CA MET A 134 -1.14 12.30 -10.46
C MET A 134 -1.26 13.34 -9.33
N ALA A 135 -1.36 14.63 -9.69
CA ALA A 135 -1.51 15.71 -8.71
C ALA A 135 -2.89 15.71 -8.00
N ALA A 136 -3.92 15.16 -8.64
CA ALA A 136 -5.28 15.06 -8.08
C ALA A 136 -5.46 13.87 -7.13
N VAL A 137 -4.46 12.99 -7.01
CA VAL A 137 -4.53 11.83 -6.12
C VAL A 137 -4.37 12.29 -4.68
N PRO A 138 -5.28 11.90 -3.75
CA PRO A 138 -5.09 12.10 -2.33
C PRO A 138 -3.74 11.51 -1.88
N ALA A 139 -3.16 12.05 -0.82
CA ALA A 139 -1.94 11.49 -0.26
C ALA A 139 -2.16 9.98 0.01
N ALA A 140 -1.36 9.15 -0.63
CA ALA A 140 -1.48 7.70 -0.50
C ALA A 140 -1.25 7.29 0.95
N ARG A 141 -2.09 6.41 1.46
CA ARG A 141 -2.01 5.89 2.84
C ARG A 141 -0.79 5.01 3.03
N ASP A 142 -0.42 4.30 1.98
CA ASP A 142 0.72 3.40 1.97
C ASP A 142 1.38 3.34 0.57
N LEU A 143 2.53 2.68 0.49
CA LEU A 143 3.27 2.49 -0.77
C LEU A 143 2.47 1.74 -1.82
N SER A 144 1.65 0.77 -1.41
CA SER A 144 0.84 -0.03 -2.30
C SER A 144 -0.22 0.80 -3.01
N GLU A 145 -0.89 1.70 -2.29
CA GLU A 145 -1.87 2.63 -2.86
C GLU A 145 -1.19 3.61 -3.84
N ALA A 146 0.00 4.12 -3.50
CA ALA A 146 0.79 4.99 -4.37
C ALA A 146 1.15 4.27 -5.68
N PHE A 147 1.62 3.04 -5.63
CA PHE A 147 1.95 2.25 -6.81
C PHE A 147 0.72 1.90 -7.65
N LEU A 148 -0.40 1.53 -7.02
CA LEU A 148 -1.66 1.26 -7.73
C LEU A 148 -2.14 2.47 -8.53
N THR A 149 -2.10 3.63 -7.92
CA THR A 149 -2.53 4.87 -8.57
C THR A 149 -1.68 5.20 -9.78
N THR A 150 -0.35 4.99 -9.68
CA THR A 150 0.55 5.20 -10.81
C THR A 150 0.31 4.21 -11.93
N ALA A 151 0.17 2.93 -11.61
CA ALA A 151 -0.15 1.91 -12.59
C ALA A 151 -1.46 2.25 -13.33
N ALA A 152 -2.50 2.67 -12.58
CA ALA A 152 -3.78 3.08 -13.14
C ALA A 152 -3.71 4.37 -13.99
N ALA A 153 -2.75 5.25 -13.73
CA ALA A 153 -2.54 6.44 -14.55
C ALA A 153 -1.88 6.12 -15.90
N VAL A 154 -0.97 5.15 -15.93
CA VAL A 154 -0.22 4.75 -17.13
C VAL A 154 -1.05 3.88 -18.07
N VAL A 155 -1.89 2.99 -17.54
CA VAL A 155 -2.74 2.07 -18.32
C VAL A 155 -4.15 2.66 -18.46
N PRO A 156 -4.77 2.63 -19.66
CA PRO A 156 -4.27 2.13 -20.94
C PRO A 156 -3.58 3.19 -21.82
N GLU A 157 -3.35 4.37 -21.33
CA GLU A 157 -2.98 5.56 -22.13
C GLU A 157 -1.58 5.43 -22.77
N LEU A 158 -0.59 4.95 -22.00
CA LEU A 158 0.81 4.83 -22.45
C LEU A 158 1.25 3.38 -22.61
N ALA A 159 0.58 2.44 -21.96
CA ALA A 159 0.95 1.03 -21.96
C ALA A 159 -0.27 0.14 -21.83
N ASP A 160 -0.12 -1.13 -22.18
CA ASP A 160 -1.18 -2.12 -22.02
C ASP A 160 -1.08 -2.83 -20.66
N ALA A 161 0.11 -2.89 -20.07
CA ALA A 161 0.32 -3.47 -18.74
C ALA A 161 1.44 -2.77 -17.97
N VAL A 162 1.24 -2.66 -16.67
CA VAL A 162 2.25 -2.16 -15.71
C VAL A 162 2.28 -3.09 -14.51
N ALA A 163 3.48 -3.55 -14.14
CA ALA A 163 3.74 -4.24 -12.88
C ALA A 163 4.82 -3.49 -12.11
N ILE A 164 4.59 -3.20 -10.84
CA ILE A 164 5.55 -2.51 -9.99
C ILE A 164 6.02 -3.48 -8.90
N PHE A 165 7.30 -3.80 -8.93
CA PHE A 165 7.98 -4.68 -7.98
C PHE A 165 8.65 -3.82 -6.92
N ARG A 166 8.22 -3.93 -5.68
CA ARG A 166 8.90 -3.32 -4.56
C ARG A 166 10.19 -4.07 -4.27
N LEU A 167 11.27 -3.34 -4.02
CA LEU A 167 12.55 -3.90 -3.60
C LEU A 167 12.66 -3.82 -2.08
N VAL A 168 12.91 -4.97 -1.45
CA VAL A 168 13.14 -5.05 0.00
C VAL A 168 14.63 -5.15 0.22
N ASP A 169 15.19 -4.27 1.04
CA ASP A 169 16.55 -4.41 1.54
C ASP A 169 16.62 -5.69 2.38
N GLY A 170 17.37 -6.67 1.87
CA GLY A 170 17.43 -7.97 2.45
C GLY A 170 17.99 -7.99 3.87
N VAL A 171 17.14 -8.00 4.85
CA VAL A 171 17.36 -8.61 6.16
C VAL A 171 16.01 -9.13 6.64
N GLU A 172 15.63 -10.31 6.21
CA GLU A 172 14.93 -11.29 7.04
C GLU A 172 14.78 -12.61 6.29
N ALA A 173 15.41 -13.62 6.88
CA ALA A 173 15.17 -15.05 6.77
C ALA A 173 15.23 -15.72 5.39
N GLY A 174 16.30 -16.47 5.18
CA GLY A 174 16.43 -17.49 4.15
C GLY A 174 17.55 -17.17 3.18
N VAL A 175 18.57 -18.02 3.21
CA VAL A 175 19.75 -18.01 2.36
C VAL A 175 19.42 -17.59 0.93
N ARG A 176 19.71 -16.33 0.60
CA ARG A 176 19.71 -15.82 -0.77
C ARG A 176 21.16 -15.70 -1.24
N PRO A 177 21.44 -15.86 -2.54
CA PRO A 177 22.72 -15.42 -3.06
C PRO A 177 22.89 -13.95 -2.65
N ALA A 178 24.04 -13.61 -2.07
CA ALA A 178 24.29 -12.34 -1.39
C ALA A 178 24.12 -11.08 -2.26
N ASP A 179 23.89 -11.22 -3.57
CA ASP A 179 23.97 -10.14 -4.55
C ASP A 179 22.69 -9.95 -5.39
N ALA A 180 21.59 -10.67 -5.14
CA ALA A 180 20.36 -10.49 -5.93
C ALA A 180 19.33 -9.65 -5.17
N PRO A 181 18.89 -8.50 -5.73
CA PRO A 181 17.81 -7.73 -5.13
C PRO A 181 16.53 -8.55 -5.07
N ALA A 182 16.00 -8.69 -3.86
CA ALA A 182 14.75 -9.39 -3.63
C ALA A 182 13.58 -8.52 -4.10
N ALA A 183 12.83 -8.97 -5.11
CA ALA A 183 11.53 -8.43 -5.41
C ALA A 183 10.48 -9.17 -4.57
N THR A 184 9.68 -8.43 -3.81
CA THR A 184 8.42 -8.95 -3.29
C THR A 184 7.39 -8.99 -4.41
N SER A 185 6.29 -9.74 -4.23
CA SER A 185 5.16 -9.83 -5.18
C SER A 185 4.89 -8.48 -5.86
N PRO A 186 4.52 -8.45 -7.15
CA PRO A 186 4.10 -7.21 -7.77
C PRO A 186 2.93 -6.68 -6.95
N GLU A 187 3.20 -5.66 -6.17
CA GLU A 187 2.21 -5.14 -5.22
C GLU A 187 1.01 -4.57 -5.96
N ARG A 188 1.24 -4.11 -7.21
CA ARG A 188 0.15 -3.53 -8.01
C ARG A 188 0.36 -3.73 -9.50
N VAL A 189 -0.73 -4.11 -10.14
CA VAL A 189 -0.79 -4.39 -11.57
C VAL A 189 -1.89 -3.55 -12.19
N GLY A 190 -1.54 -2.78 -13.21
CA GLY A 190 -2.51 -2.19 -14.14
C GLY A 190 -2.52 -3.03 -15.43
N LEU A 191 -3.68 -3.50 -15.86
CA LEU A 191 -3.85 -4.28 -17.07
C LEU A 191 -4.94 -3.66 -17.95
N ALA A 192 -4.66 -3.56 -19.25
CA ALA A 192 -5.69 -3.24 -20.23
C ALA A 192 -6.70 -4.39 -20.33
N PRO A 193 -7.98 -4.10 -20.66
CA PRO A 193 -9.01 -5.13 -20.78
C PRO A 193 -8.62 -6.27 -21.73
N GLY A 194 -8.85 -7.50 -21.27
CA GLY A 194 -8.64 -8.70 -22.05
C GLY A 194 -7.21 -9.25 -22.07
N LEU A 195 -6.25 -8.66 -21.37
CA LEU A 195 -4.95 -9.28 -21.12
C LEU A 195 -5.07 -10.41 -20.08
N PRO A 196 -4.16 -11.40 -20.11
CA PRO A 196 -4.13 -12.44 -19.09
C PRO A 196 -3.83 -11.84 -17.71
N SER A 197 -4.40 -12.42 -16.67
CA SER A 197 -4.06 -12.02 -15.30
C SER A 197 -2.58 -12.29 -15.01
N MET A 198 -1.94 -11.42 -14.24
CA MET A 198 -0.57 -11.70 -13.81
C MET A 198 -0.55 -12.88 -12.85
N PRO A 199 0.37 -13.85 -13.05
CA PRO A 199 0.52 -14.95 -12.12
C PRO A 199 1.00 -14.42 -10.74
N PRO A 200 0.60 -15.09 -9.64
CA PRO A 200 1.21 -14.82 -8.36
C PRO A 200 2.71 -15.13 -8.45
N LEU A 201 3.54 -14.34 -7.77
CA LEU A 201 4.95 -14.64 -7.68
C LEU A 201 5.18 -15.61 -6.53
N ASP A 202 5.97 -16.64 -6.80
CA ASP A 202 6.43 -17.55 -5.76
C ASP A 202 7.43 -16.84 -4.81
N ALA A 203 7.56 -17.34 -3.59
CA ALA A 203 8.46 -16.77 -2.59
C ALA A 203 9.94 -16.69 -3.06
N ASP A 204 10.31 -17.51 -4.04
CA ASP A 204 11.64 -17.59 -4.62
C ASP A 204 11.79 -16.81 -5.94
N PHE A 205 10.84 -15.93 -6.26
CA PHE A 205 10.91 -15.14 -7.49
C PHE A 205 12.15 -14.26 -7.51
N VAL A 206 12.95 -14.41 -8.56
CA VAL A 206 14.15 -13.61 -8.81
C VAL A 206 13.97 -12.80 -10.08
N LEU A 207 14.28 -11.52 -10.01
CA LEU A 207 14.31 -10.65 -11.19
C LEU A 207 15.37 -11.13 -12.18
N GLY A 208 15.04 -11.09 -13.46
CA GLY A 208 15.98 -11.46 -14.52
C GLY A 208 17.17 -10.49 -14.61
N PRO A 209 18.30 -10.92 -15.23
CA PRO A 209 19.55 -10.16 -15.27
C PRO A 209 19.43 -8.74 -15.82
N VAL A 210 18.53 -8.51 -16.80
CA VAL A 210 18.30 -7.16 -17.36
C VAL A 210 17.64 -6.24 -16.33
N ALA A 211 16.69 -6.76 -15.56
CA ALA A 211 16.04 -6.02 -14.49
C ALA A 211 17.02 -5.68 -13.36
N GLN A 212 17.88 -6.65 -12.98
CA GLN A 212 18.95 -6.42 -12.01
C GLN A 212 19.89 -5.30 -12.43
N ARG A 213 20.37 -5.34 -13.68
CA ARG A 213 21.22 -4.26 -14.23
C ARG A 213 20.52 -2.90 -14.25
N ALA A 214 19.21 -2.85 -14.55
CA ALA A 214 18.47 -1.60 -14.51
C ALA A 214 18.40 -1.03 -13.08
N ILE A 215 18.23 -1.88 -12.08
CA ILE A 215 18.21 -1.51 -10.66
C ILE A 215 19.57 -0.98 -10.22
N GLU A 216 20.66 -1.69 -10.54
CA GLU A 216 22.03 -1.36 -10.16
C GLU A 216 22.53 -0.06 -10.81
N SER A 217 22.26 0.10 -12.13
CA SER A 217 22.66 1.29 -12.86
C SER A 217 21.72 2.48 -12.63
N GLN A 218 20.53 2.25 -12.04
CA GLN A 218 19.45 3.25 -11.93
C GLN A 218 19.02 3.84 -13.27
N GLU A 219 19.30 3.13 -14.37
CA GLU A 219 18.92 3.53 -15.71
C GLU A 219 17.74 2.70 -16.22
N ALA A 220 16.81 3.39 -16.85
CA ALA A 220 15.72 2.73 -17.55
C ALA A 220 16.24 1.90 -18.73
N ARG A 221 15.65 0.75 -18.96
CA ARG A 221 15.97 -0.16 -20.06
C ARG A 221 14.75 -0.40 -20.94
N LEU A 222 14.98 -0.37 -22.24
CA LEU A 222 13.97 -0.63 -23.25
C LEU A 222 14.31 -1.94 -23.95
N LEU A 223 13.35 -2.86 -24.00
CA LEU A 223 13.46 -4.13 -24.68
C LEU A 223 12.37 -4.19 -25.76
N VAL A 224 12.78 -4.24 -27.00
CA VAL A 224 11.89 -4.46 -28.15
C VAL A 224 11.94 -5.94 -28.49
N PHE A 225 10.79 -6.57 -28.63
CA PHE A 225 10.71 -8.00 -28.92
C PHE A 225 10.61 -8.26 -30.43
N PRO A 226 11.24 -9.33 -30.90
CA PRO A 226 11.05 -9.80 -32.28
C PRO A 226 9.62 -10.34 -32.45
N PRO A 227 9.16 -10.54 -33.69
CA PRO A 227 7.82 -11.08 -33.98
C PRO A 227 7.51 -12.42 -33.28
N ASP A 228 8.54 -13.20 -33.00
CA ASP A 228 8.44 -14.50 -32.32
C ASP A 228 8.23 -14.38 -30.79
N GLY A 229 8.17 -13.15 -30.29
CA GLY A 229 7.92 -12.83 -28.88
C GLY A 229 9.19 -12.57 -28.04
N PRO A 230 9.05 -12.46 -26.72
CA PRO A 230 10.16 -12.09 -25.83
C PRO A 230 11.27 -13.16 -25.85
N PRO A 231 12.55 -12.71 -25.88
CA PRO A 231 13.68 -13.65 -25.81
C PRO A 231 13.67 -14.37 -24.44
N GLY A 232 14.12 -15.63 -24.47
CA GLY A 232 14.23 -16.43 -23.24
C GLY A 232 15.36 -16.00 -22.30
N GLU A 233 16.28 -15.17 -22.79
CA GLU A 233 17.43 -14.69 -22.00
C GLU A 233 17.22 -13.28 -21.48
N GLY A 234 17.59 -13.03 -20.23
CA GLY A 234 17.60 -11.69 -19.63
C GLY A 234 16.35 -11.31 -18.84
N LEU A 235 15.23 -11.98 -19.04
CA LEU A 235 14.01 -11.85 -18.24
C LEU A 235 13.79 -13.12 -17.39
N SER A 236 12.98 -13.04 -16.33
CA SER A 236 12.60 -14.24 -15.58
C SER A 236 11.64 -15.12 -16.40
N ASP A 237 11.67 -16.45 -16.16
CA ASP A 237 10.80 -17.40 -16.88
C ASP A 237 9.31 -17.08 -16.71
N VAL A 238 8.92 -16.62 -15.53
CA VAL A 238 7.54 -16.19 -15.24
C VAL A 238 7.15 -14.99 -16.11
N SER A 239 8.05 -14.00 -16.19
CA SER A 239 7.84 -12.80 -17.02
C SER A 239 7.78 -13.17 -18.52
N VAL A 240 8.70 -13.99 -19.01
CA VAL A 240 8.73 -14.45 -20.42
C VAL A 240 7.42 -15.16 -20.80
N ARG A 241 6.93 -16.04 -19.92
CA ARG A 241 5.68 -16.78 -20.14
C ARG A 241 4.49 -15.84 -20.26
N TRP A 242 4.34 -14.94 -19.31
CA TRP A 242 3.25 -13.98 -19.30
C TRP A 242 3.31 -13.03 -20.51
N LEU A 243 4.49 -12.46 -20.80
CA LEU A 243 4.69 -11.53 -21.92
C LEU A 243 4.37 -12.19 -23.26
N ARG A 244 4.71 -13.48 -23.42
CA ARG A 244 4.36 -14.25 -24.62
C ARG A 244 2.86 -14.47 -24.73
N GLU A 245 2.18 -14.84 -23.65
CA GLU A 245 0.73 -15.03 -23.61
C GLU A 245 -0.02 -13.71 -23.86
N ALA A 246 0.49 -12.61 -23.33
CA ALA A 246 -0.05 -11.27 -23.56
C ALA A 246 0.20 -10.72 -24.97
N GLY A 247 1.02 -11.39 -25.80
CA GLY A 247 1.43 -10.91 -27.12
C GLY A 247 2.21 -9.59 -27.03
N ALA A 248 3.16 -9.53 -26.08
CA ALA A 248 3.95 -8.32 -25.85
C ALA A 248 4.90 -8.03 -27.02
N THR A 249 4.94 -6.77 -27.44
CA THR A 249 5.83 -6.23 -28.50
C THR A 249 7.09 -5.60 -27.93
N GLY A 250 7.04 -5.19 -26.65
CA GLY A 250 8.19 -4.66 -25.97
C GLY A 250 7.89 -4.36 -24.49
N VAL A 251 8.95 -4.11 -23.75
CA VAL A 251 8.89 -3.79 -22.33
C VAL A 251 9.87 -2.67 -21.96
N ALA A 252 9.43 -1.71 -21.16
CA ALA A 252 10.28 -0.75 -20.51
C ALA A 252 10.45 -1.16 -19.04
N LEU A 253 11.69 -1.20 -18.57
CA LEU A 253 12.08 -1.42 -17.18
C LEU A 253 12.52 -0.09 -16.60
N LEU A 254 11.77 0.43 -15.65
CA LEU A 254 11.99 1.75 -15.07
C LEU A 254 12.29 1.65 -13.57
N PRO A 255 13.53 1.87 -13.12
CA PRO A 255 13.85 1.97 -11.70
C PRO A 255 13.17 3.19 -11.09
N VAL A 256 12.50 2.99 -9.97
CA VAL A 256 11.93 4.07 -9.16
C VAL A 256 12.95 4.42 -8.08
N VAL A 257 13.53 5.60 -8.20
CA VAL A 257 14.62 6.03 -7.33
C VAL A 257 14.11 7.09 -6.34
N VAL A 258 14.36 6.86 -5.06
CA VAL A 258 14.09 7.79 -3.97
C VAL A 258 15.39 7.97 -3.17
N ASP A 259 15.84 9.20 -2.99
CA ASP A 259 17.08 9.56 -2.25
C ASP A 259 18.32 8.76 -2.69
N GLY A 260 18.46 8.57 -4.01
CA GLY A 260 19.60 7.86 -4.60
C GLY A 260 19.55 6.33 -4.46
N ARG A 261 18.45 5.76 -3.96
CA ARG A 261 18.24 4.31 -3.83
C ARG A 261 17.08 3.85 -4.70
N THR A 262 17.24 2.75 -5.39
CA THR A 262 16.14 2.13 -6.12
C THR A 262 15.21 1.41 -5.12
N VAL A 263 13.97 1.90 -5.00
CA VAL A 263 12.95 1.37 -4.06
C VAL A 263 11.96 0.45 -4.73
N ALA A 264 11.80 0.59 -6.04
CA ALA A 264 10.93 -0.28 -6.83
C ALA A 264 11.43 -0.36 -8.29
N LEU A 265 10.96 -1.38 -9.00
CA LEU A 265 11.12 -1.50 -10.44
C LEU A 265 9.74 -1.54 -11.09
N ALA A 266 9.44 -0.57 -11.95
CA ALA A 266 8.25 -0.61 -12.78
C ALA A 266 8.59 -1.32 -14.10
N THR A 267 7.80 -2.34 -14.43
CA THR A 267 7.84 -3.07 -15.70
C THR A 267 6.60 -2.70 -16.49
N ILE A 268 6.80 -2.10 -17.65
CA ILE A 268 5.74 -1.48 -18.46
C ILE A 268 5.75 -2.15 -19.83
N ALA A 269 4.67 -2.84 -20.17
CA ALA A 269 4.58 -3.61 -21.39
C ALA A 269 3.57 -3.04 -22.39
N THR A 270 3.93 -3.07 -23.67
CA THR A 270 3.00 -2.89 -24.80
C THR A 270 2.70 -4.25 -25.43
N CYS A 271 1.45 -4.49 -25.77
CA CYS A 271 0.94 -5.80 -26.15
C CYS A 271 0.00 -5.72 -27.37
N ARG A 272 -0.32 -6.88 -27.97
CA ARG A 272 -1.38 -7.03 -28.98
C ARG A 272 -1.25 -6.13 -30.21
N GLY A 273 -0.05 -6.10 -30.80
CA GLY A 273 0.22 -5.32 -32.01
C GLY A 273 0.27 -3.81 -31.80
N ASN A 274 0.26 -3.33 -30.55
CA ASN A 274 0.71 -1.98 -30.28
C ASN A 274 2.21 -1.89 -30.57
N PRO A 275 2.71 -0.73 -31.07
CA PRO A 275 4.13 -0.57 -31.29
C PRO A 275 4.90 -0.72 -29.97
N PRO A 276 6.12 -1.26 -30.01
CA PRO A 276 6.97 -1.27 -28.83
C PRO A 276 7.23 0.15 -28.34
N PRO A 277 7.43 0.36 -27.03
CA PRO A 277 7.71 1.69 -26.49
C PRO A 277 9.02 2.23 -27.08
N ASP A 278 9.07 3.53 -27.35
CA ASP A 278 10.26 4.21 -27.83
C ASP A 278 10.94 5.08 -26.75
N GLU A 279 12.06 5.71 -27.06
CA GLU A 279 12.80 6.58 -26.13
C GLU A 279 11.97 7.79 -25.66
N ALA A 280 11.03 8.27 -26.45
CA ALA A 280 10.19 9.39 -26.07
C ALA A 280 9.07 8.92 -25.11
N ASP A 281 8.53 7.71 -25.32
CA ASP A 281 7.61 7.07 -24.37
C ASP A 281 8.33 6.81 -23.03
N LEU A 282 9.58 6.33 -23.10
CA LEU A 282 10.42 6.13 -21.92
C LEU A 282 10.67 7.44 -21.17
N SER A 283 10.91 8.54 -21.87
CA SER A 283 11.06 9.88 -21.26
C SER A 283 9.78 10.30 -20.55
N LEU A 284 8.62 10.13 -21.18
CA LEU A 284 7.33 10.47 -20.58
C LEU A 284 7.02 9.59 -19.35
N LEU A 285 7.28 8.30 -19.43
CA LEU A 285 7.14 7.38 -18.29
C LEU A 285 8.07 7.78 -17.15
N ARG A 286 9.31 8.14 -17.45
CA ARG A 286 10.27 8.63 -16.45
C ARG A 286 9.74 9.87 -15.73
N ASP A 287 9.19 10.83 -16.45
CA ASP A 287 8.58 12.03 -15.85
C ASP A 287 7.41 11.69 -14.92
N VAL A 288 6.54 10.77 -15.33
CA VAL A 288 5.40 10.32 -14.51
C VAL A 288 5.88 9.67 -13.22
N PHE A 289 6.84 8.75 -13.29
CA PHE A 289 7.38 8.07 -12.12
C PHE A 289 8.23 8.98 -11.22
N GLN A 290 8.88 9.98 -11.80
CA GLN A 290 9.64 10.98 -11.04
C GLN A 290 8.73 11.86 -10.17
N GLN A 291 7.52 12.17 -10.63
CA GLN A 291 6.53 12.90 -9.83
C GLN A 291 6.11 12.13 -8.57
N MET A 292 6.23 10.82 -8.59
CA MET A 292 5.93 9.99 -7.43
C MET A 292 7.01 9.98 -6.36
N SER A 293 8.24 10.38 -6.68
CA SER A 293 9.35 10.31 -5.72
C SER A 293 9.09 11.10 -4.45
N GLY A 294 8.39 12.24 -4.53
CA GLY A 294 8.00 13.04 -3.36
C GLY A 294 6.98 12.34 -2.43
N PRO A 295 5.81 11.94 -2.94
CA PRO A 295 4.84 11.13 -2.18
C PRO A 295 5.45 9.84 -1.62
N LEU A 296 6.21 9.08 -2.42
CA LEU A 296 6.87 7.85 -1.98
C LEU A 296 7.87 8.12 -0.84
N ARG A 297 8.70 9.15 -0.95
CA ARG A 297 9.62 9.55 0.11
C ARG A 297 8.88 9.78 1.43
N ARG A 298 7.83 10.59 1.41
CA ARG A 298 7.03 10.88 2.61
C ARG A 298 6.44 9.62 3.22
N THR A 299 5.88 8.74 2.40
CA THR A 299 5.30 7.47 2.88
C THR A 299 6.39 6.55 3.47
N MET A 300 7.56 6.47 2.84
CA MET A 300 8.70 5.68 3.34
C MET A 300 9.26 6.25 4.65
N GLU A 301 9.37 7.58 4.77
CA GLU A 301 9.78 8.24 6.01
C GLU A 301 8.81 7.91 7.16
N LEU A 302 7.50 8.04 6.92
CA LEU A 302 6.48 7.69 7.90
C LEU A 302 6.56 6.20 8.29
N GLN A 303 6.70 5.29 7.33
CA GLN A 303 6.86 3.86 7.62
C GLN A 303 8.16 3.56 8.39
N SER A 304 9.26 4.26 8.07
CA SER A 304 10.53 4.11 8.79
C SER A 304 10.43 4.60 10.23
N ILE A 305 9.80 5.76 10.45
CA ILE A 305 9.55 6.30 11.80
C ILE A 305 8.70 5.32 12.59
N ARG A 306 7.60 4.84 12.00
CA ARG A 306 6.72 3.84 12.63
C ARG A 306 7.47 2.55 12.97
N GLY A 307 8.24 2.00 12.03
CA GLY A 307 9.04 0.79 12.27
C GLY A 307 10.00 0.94 13.44
N LYS A 308 10.67 2.10 13.54
CA LYS A 308 11.55 2.42 14.67
C LYS A 308 10.76 2.55 15.98
N ALA A 309 9.61 3.20 15.94
CA ALA A 309 8.75 3.39 17.09
C ALA A 309 8.18 2.06 17.61
N LEU A 310 7.71 1.19 16.71
CA LEU A 310 7.27 -0.17 17.05
C LEU A 310 8.42 -1.02 17.64
N ALA A 311 9.61 -0.93 17.06
CA ALA A 311 10.78 -1.63 17.59
C ALA A 311 11.16 -1.11 18.99
N LEU A 312 11.08 0.20 19.22
CA LEU A 312 11.28 0.81 20.54
C LEU A 312 10.21 0.31 21.52
N GLN A 313 8.95 0.37 21.19
CA GLN A 313 7.84 -0.12 22.01
C GLN A 313 8.03 -1.61 22.35
N GLN A 314 8.33 -2.45 21.37
CA GLN A 314 8.59 -3.87 21.60
C GLN A 314 9.79 -4.11 22.52
N SER A 315 10.79 -3.23 22.54
CA SER A 315 11.94 -3.34 23.43
C SER A 315 11.58 -3.13 24.92
N PHE A 316 10.47 -2.46 25.19
CA PHE A 316 9.94 -2.30 26.56
C PHE A 316 9.08 -3.48 27.00
N LEU A 317 8.56 -4.28 26.06
CA LEU A 317 7.78 -5.48 26.34
C LEU A 317 8.74 -6.65 26.60
N THR A 318 8.98 -6.94 27.87
CA THR A 318 9.94 -8.01 28.23
C THR A 318 9.26 -9.37 28.24
N ALA A 319 10.00 -10.41 27.83
CA ALA A 319 9.52 -11.79 27.96
C ALA A 319 9.29 -12.13 29.44
N PRO A 320 8.12 -12.69 29.79
CA PRO A 320 7.82 -13.04 31.16
C PRO A 320 8.85 -14.03 31.75
N PRO A 321 9.24 -13.86 33.02
CA PRO A 321 10.19 -14.76 33.66
C PRO A 321 9.57 -16.13 33.93
N SER A 322 10.40 -17.16 33.98
CA SER A 322 9.96 -18.49 34.45
C SER A 322 9.87 -18.51 35.97
N ILE A 323 8.75 -18.98 36.50
CA ILE A 323 8.52 -19.18 37.95
C ILE A 323 7.89 -20.56 38.15
N ASP A 324 8.41 -21.30 39.11
CA ASP A 324 7.90 -22.63 39.42
C ASP A 324 6.46 -22.54 39.95
N GLY A 325 5.58 -23.41 39.46
CA GLY A 325 4.16 -23.40 39.81
C GLY A 325 3.30 -22.43 39.02
N LEU A 326 3.88 -21.63 38.09
CA LEU A 326 3.12 -20.78 37.15
C LEU A 326 3.49 -21.07 35.70
N THR A 327 2.50 -21.06 34.83
CA THR A 327 2.69 -20.87 33.38
C THR A 327 2.29 -19.44 33.05
N ILE A 328 3.15 -18.70 32.37
CA ILE A 328 2.90 -17.29 31.99
C ILE A 328 2.93 -17.21 30.48
N THR A 329 1.95 -16.53 29.90
CA THR A 329 1.86 -16.24 28.46
C THR A 329 1.56 -14.77 28.28
N ALA A 330 2.32 -14.11 27.43
CA ALA A 330 2.07 -12.74 27.03
C ALA A 330 1.86 -12.65 25.52
N LEU A 331 1.03 -11.73 25.10
CA LEU A 331 0.69 -11.49 23.72
C LEU A 331 0.55 -9.98 23.51
N TYR A 332 1.09 -9.48 22.40
CA TYR A 332 0.92 -8.11 21.97
C TYR A 332 0.55 -8.08 20.50
N HIS A 333 -0.47 -7.33 20.17
CA HIS A 333 -0.89 -7.07 18.80
C HIS A 333 -1.03 -5.57 18.58
N PRO A 334 -0.20 -4.96 17.72
CA PRO A 334 -0.34 -3.57 17.36
C PRO A 334 -1.63 -3.33 16.55
N ALA A 335 -2.18 -2.12 16.62
CA ALA A 335 -3.27 -1.66 15.78
C ALA A 335 -2.90 -1.73 14.29
N ASP A 336 -3.90 -2.02 13.44
CA ASP A 336 -3.71 -2.11 11.98
C ASP A 336 -3.51 -0.74 11.29
N SER A 337 -3.65 0.37 12.02
CA SER A 337 -3.53 1.72 11.48
C SER A 337 -2.09 2.07 11.08
N ALA A 338 -1.94 2.67 9.89
CA ALA A 338 -0.63 2.95 9.28
C ALA A 338 0.22 4.00 10.03
N ALA A 339 -0.35 4.73 10.98
CA ALA A 339 0.30 5.88 11.64
C ALA A 339 0.41 5.76 13.17
N GLU A 340 -0.12 4.71 13.78
CA GLU A 340 -0.29 4.64 15.22
C GLU A 340 0.72 3.71 15.88
N VAL A 341 1.26 4.15 17.02
CA VAL A 341 2.15 3.38 17.92
C VAL A 341 1.54 3.49 19.30
N GLY A 342 1.09 2.37 19.86
CA GLY A 342 0.25 2.38 21.05
C GLY A 342 0.94 2.72 22.36
N GLY A 343 0.10 3.09 23.33
CA GLY A 343 0.45 3.33 24.72
C GLY A 343 0.43 2.09 25.61
N ASP A 344 0.04 0.94 25.07
CA ASP A 344 -0.17 -0.32 25.77
C ASP A 344 1.12 -1.00 26.21
N TRP A 345 1.16 -1.50 27.43
CA TRP A 345 2.25 -2.34 27.91
C TRP A 345 1.78 -3.47 28.82
N TYR A 346 2.59 -4.50 28.93
CA TYR A 346 2.60 -5.48 30.02
C TYR A 346 4.02 -5.66 30.55
N ASP A 347 4.14 -6.04 31.82
CA ASP A 347 5.43 -6.41 32.40
C ASP A 347 5.26 -7.47 33.49
N ALA A 348 6.28 -8.29 33.66
CA ALA A 348 6.34 -9.29 34.72
C ALA A 348 7.76 -9.34 35.30
N VAL A 349 7.87 -9.13 36.60
CA VAL A 349 9.14 -9.04 37.33
C VAL A 349 9.20 -10.10 38.42
N ARG A 350 10.17 -10.98 38.35
CA ARG A 350 10.43 -11.96 39.42
C ARG A 350 11.01 -11.23 40.64
N LEU A 351 10.26 -11.25 41.74
CA LEU A 351 10.69 -10.62 43.02
C LEU A 351 11.48 -11.60 43.90
N SER A 352 11.12 -12.90 43.83
CA SER A 352 11.83 -13.99 44.52
C SER A 352 11.51 -15.31 43.85
N ALA A 353 11.96 -16.44 44.43
CA ALA A 353 11.58 -17.79 43.94
C ALA A 353 10.05 -18.00 43.98
N ASP A 354 9.37 -17.43 44.96
CA ASP A 354 7.96 -17.63 45.26
C ASP A 354 7.11 -16.38 45.08
N ALA A 355 7.61 -15.33 44.40
CA ALA A 355 6.90 -14.09 44.19
C ALA A 355 7.16 -13.44 42.84
N LEU A 356 6.07 -12.94 42.25
CA LEU A 356 6.04 -12.25 40.98
C LEU A 356 5.28 -10.93 41.10
N ALA A 357 5.84 -9.86 40.58
CA ALA A 357 5.10 -8.65 40.31
C ALA A 357 4.66 -8.66 38.84
N LEU A 358 3.44 -8.21 38.58
CA LEU A 358 2.88 -8.10 37.24
C LEU A 358 2.23 -6.74 37.06
N SER A 359 2.38 -6.14 35.92
CA SER A 359 1.71 -4.90 35.55
C SER A 359 1.22 -4.94 34.12
N ILE A 360 0.12 -4.27 33.87
CA ILE A 360 -0.43 -3.97 32.57
C ILE A 360 -1.02 -2.57 32.62
N GLY A 361 -1.00 -1.84 31.53
CA GLY A 361 -1.59 -0.52 31.48
C GLY A 361 -1.61 0.04 30.08
N ASP A 362 -2.20 1.22 29.99
CA ASP A 362 -2.32 1.99 28.76
C ASP A 362 -2.15 3.49 29.05
N ILE A 363 -1.55 4.19 28.11
CA ILE A 363 -1.38 5.65 28.11
C ILE A 363 -2.23 6.25 27.01
N ALA A 364 -3.04 7.25 27.39
CA ALA A 364 -3.86 7.98 26.43
C ALA A 364 -3.03 8.59 25.30
N GLY A 365 -3.31 8.16 24.08
CA GLY A 365 -2.63 8.58 22.84
C GLY A 365 -2.05 7.41 22.06
N HIS A 366 -1.81 7.63 20.78
CA HIS A 366 -1.36 6.60 19.83
C HIS A 366 -0.22 7.11 18.93
N ASP A 367 0.67 7.90 19.50
CA ASP A 367 1.82 8.47 18.81
C ASP A 367 3.16 8.08 19.47
N LEU A 368 4.25 8.58 18.93
CA LEU A 368 5.59 8.33 19.45
C LEU A 368 5.76 8.86 20.90
N ASP A 369 5.09 9.96 21.24
CA ASP A 369 5.16 10.56 22.58
C ASP A 369 4.46 9.65 23.60
N ALA A 370 3.33 9.03 23.26
CA ALA A 370 2.66 8.02 24.06
C ALA A 370 3.55 6.79 24.29
N ALA A 371 4.20 6.27 23.24
CA ALA A 371 5.14 5.15 23.38
C ALA A 371 6.36 5.47 24.27
N MET A 372 6.91 6.68 24.16
CA MET A 372 8.01 7.12 25.02
C MET A 372 7.57 7.29 26.49
N ALA A 373 6.37 7.82 26.69
CA ALA A 373 5.78 7.95 28.02
C ALA A 373 5.50 6.57 28.62
N MET A 374 4.97 5.61 27.83
CA MET A 374 4.78 4.22 28.23
C MET A 374 6.08 3.58 28.72
N GLY A 375 7.16 3.72 27.94
CA GLY A 375 8.47 3.18 28.34
C GLY A 375 8.98 3.76 29.66
N ARG A 376 8.77 5.06 29.90
CA ARG A 376 9.12 5.70 31.19
C ARG A 376 8.27 5.18 32.33
N VAL A 377 6.94 5.18 32.19
CA VAL A 377 6.00 4.73 33.22
C VAL A 377 6.26 3.27 33.59
N ASN A 378 6.39 2.39 32.59
CA ASN A 378 6.69 0.98 32.80
C ASN A 378 8.04 0.78 33.52
N SER A 379 9.09 1.50 33.11
CA SER A 379 10.40 1.41 33.74
C SER A 379 10.39 1.87 35.21
N ILE A 380 9.67 2.96 35.53
CA ILE A 380 9.50 3.44 36.90
C ILE A 380 8.73 2.41 37.72
N LEU A 381 7.60 1.91 37.21
CA LEU A 381 6.77 0.90 37.89
C LEU A 381 7.56 -0.37 38.18
N ARG A 382 8.33 -0.86 37.19
CA ARG A 382 9.22 -2.01 37.33
C ARG A 382 10.25 -1.80 38.45
N GLY A 383 10.90 -0.62 38.49
CA GLY A 383 11.86 -0.27 39.54
C GLY A 383 11.21 -0.21 40.91
N LEU A 384 10.05 0.41 41.02
CA LEU A 384 9.28 0.49 42.28
C LEU A 384 8.84 -0.89 42.76
N ALA A 385 8.37 -1.76 41.86
CA ALA A 385 7.95 -3.13 42.20
C ALA A 385 9.13 -3.97 42.73
N TYR A 386 10.28 -3.85 42.07
CA TYR A 386 11.49 -4.59 42.45
C TYR A 386 12.02 -4.11 43.82
N ASP A 387 12.16 -2.78 44.03
CA ASP A 387 12.63 -2.14 45.26
C ASP A 387 11.72 -2.45 46.46
N SER A 388 10.41 -2.40 46.23
CA SER A 388 9.42 -2.63 47.28
C SER A 388 9.31 -4.12 47.71
N GLY A 389 9.70 -5.03 46.85
CA GLY A 389 9.76 -6.47 47.12
C GLY A 389 8.41 -7.17 47.28
N PRO A 390 8.42 -8.47 47.67
CA PRO A 390 7.23 -9.31 47.68
C PRO A 390 6.14 -8.89 48.68
N ALA A 391 6.49 -8.16 49.75
CA ALA A 391 5.54 -7.78 50.80
C ALA A 391 4.82 -6.47 50.52
N ALA A 392 5.19 -5.76 49.45
CA ALA A 392 4.63 -4.45 49.13
C ALA A 392 3.14 -4.51 48.79
N SER A 393 2.45 -3.44 49.19
CA SER A 393 1.06 -3.22 48.76
C SER A 393 1.02 -2.65 47.33
N PRO A 394 0.32 -3.29 46.39
CA PRO A 394 0.16 -2.75 45.04
C PRO A 394 -0.42 -1.34 45.01
N ALA A 395 -1.34 -1.02 45.92
CA ALA A 395 -1.91 0.32 46.06
C ALA A 395 -0.87 1.38 46.41
N VAL A 396 0.08 1.05 47.31
CA VAL A 396 1.17 1.95 47.68
C VAL A 396 2.14 2.14 46.50
N THR A 397 2.42 1.05 45.74
CA THR A 397 3.28 1.12 44.55
C THR A 397 2.67 2.02 43.49
N LEU A 398 1.36 1.88 43.18
CA LEU A 398 0.68 2.74 42.21
C LEU A 398 0.57 4.21 42.71
N SER A 399 0.35 4.45 44.01
CA SER A 399 0.34 5.82 44.55
C SER A 399 1.72 6.48 44.50
N ARG A 400 2.81 5.71 44.67
CA ARG A 400 4.19 6.20 44.45
C ARG A 400 4.46 6.50 42.98
N LEU A 401 4.04 5.61 42.09
CA LEU A 401 4.14 5.80 40.64
C LEU A 401 3.42 7.10 40.24
N ASP A 402 2.17 7.28 40.67
CA ASP A 402 1.33 8.44 40.39
C ASP A 402 2.05 9.76 40.71
N ARG A 403 2.56 9.89 41.95
CA ARG A 403 3.32 11.06 42.37
C ARG A 403 4.59 11.30 41.54
N ILE A 404 5.32 10.24 41.17
CA ILE A 404 6.55 10.38 40.40
C ILE A 404 6.22 10.83 38.98
N VAL A 405 5.21 10.22 38.37
CA VAL A 405 4.81 10.51 36.97
C VAL A 405 4.29 11.94 36.87
N GLN A 406 3.47 12.40 37.81
CA GLN A 406 3.01 13.81 37.89
C GLN A 406 4.17 14.79 38.05
N ALA A 407 5.15 14.47 38.92
CA ALA A 407 6.32 15.33 39.13
C ALA A 407 7.27 15.42 37.92
N LEU A 408 7.18 14.49 36.96
CA LEU A 408 8.02 14.43 35.76
C LEU A 408 7.36 15.04 34.51
N ASP A 409 6.30 15.82 34.68
CA ASP A 409 5.57 16.44 33.56
C ASP A 409 5.12 15.41 32.50
N SER A 410 4.48 14.38 32.98
CA SER A 410 4.14 13.17 32.21
C SER A 410 2.69 13.19 31.68
N PRO A 411 2.27 12.13 30.95
CA PRO A 411 1.03 12.10 30.18
C PRO A 411 -0.20 12.47 31.02
N SER A 412 -1.22 12.98 30.34
CA SER A 412 -2.44 13.49 30.97
C SER A 412 -3.27 12.43 31.70
N MET A 413 -3.15 11.16 31.29
CA MET A 413 -3.89 10.04 31.87
C MET A 413 -3.17 8.71 31.58
N VAL A 414 -3.08 7.87 32.62
CA VAL A 414 -2.54 6.50 32.51
C VAL A 414 -3.47 5.56 33.24
N THR A 415 -3.91 4.49 32.56
CA THR A 415 -4.60 3.38 33.20
C THR A 415 -3.63 2.27 33.53
N ALA A 416 -3.74 1.63 34.68
CA ALA A 416 -2.85 0.55 35.06
C ALA A 416 -3.44 -0.42 36.08
N VAL A 417 -3.08 -1.69 35.96
CA VAL A 417 -3.19 -2.69 37.03
C VAL A 417 -1.79 -3.10 37.43
N HIS A 418 -1.55 -3.08 38.74
CA HIS A 418 -0.36 -3.65 39.33
C HIS A 418 -0.74 -4.75 40.33
N ALA A 419 -0.13 -5.93 40.18
CA ALA A 419 -0.39 -7.08 41.03
C ALA A 419 0.89 -7.68 41.58
N VAL A 420 0.82 -8.20 42.80
CA VAL A 420 1.87 -9.02 43.43
C VAL A 420 1.28 -10.39 43.74
N LEU A 421 1.91 -11.44 43.19
CA LEU A 421 1.56 -12.83 43.43
C LEU A 421 2.58 -13.44 44.39
N ARG A 422 2.11 -14.21 45.35
CA ARG A 422 2.97 -14.93 46.29
C ARG A 422 2.48 -16.38 46.43
N ARG A 423 3.42 -17.32 46.36
CA ARG A 423 3.11 -18.73 46.53
C ARG A 423 2.57 -19.01 47.94
N ARG A 424 1.57 -19.85 48.05
CA ARG A 424 0.97 -20.28 49.32
C ARG A 424 1.70 -21.51 49.83
N THR A 425 1.78 -21.67 51.16
CA THR A 425 2.40 -22.81 51.85
C THR A 425 1.69 -24.15 51.50
N TYR A 426 0.38 -24.09 51.21
CA TYR A 426 -0.45 -25.26 50.93
C TYR A 426 -0.99 -25.31 49.48
N GLY A 427 -0.19 -24.84 48.56
CA GLY A 427 -0.51 -24.85 47.12
C GLY A 427 -1.30 -23.63 46.64
N GLY A 428 -1.13 -23.29 45.34
CA GLY A 428 -1.72 -22.12 44.74
C GLY A 428 -1.01 -20.81 45.06
N TRP A 429 -1.65 -19.68 44.71
CA TRP A 429 -1.05 -18.35 44.80
C TRP A 429 -2.00 -17.33 45.44
N HIS A 430 -1.46 -16.52 46.32
CA HIS A 430 -2.15 -15.31 46.80
C HIS A 430 -1.87 -14.16 45.85
N ILE A 431 -2.91 -13.46 45.44
CA ILE A 431 -2.85 -12.28 44.59
C ILE A 431 -3.29 -11.07 45.43
N ALA A 432 -2.47 -10.04 45.42
CA ALA A 432 -2.86 -8.70 45.79
C ALA A 432 -2.75 -7.82 44.56
N LEU A 433 -3.76 -7.03 44.21
CA LEU A 433 -3.73 -6.14 43.05
C LEU A 433 -4.36 -4.78 43.39
N SER A 434 -3.94 -3.75 42.66
CA SER A 434 -4.56 -2.42 42.64
C SER A 434 -4.82 -2.04 41.20
N ASN A 435 -5.97 -1.44 40.94
CA ASN A 435 -6.42 -1.04 39.61
C ASN A 435 -6.65 0.47 39.59
N ALA A 436 -5.98 1.15 38.68
CA ALA A 436 -6.09 2.59 38.45
C ALA A 436 -6.81 2.83 37.10
N GLY A 437 -8.13 2.72 37.08
CA GLY A 437 -8.96 3.04 35.94
C GLY A 437 -8.84 2.08 34.74
N HIS A 438 -8.19 0.94 34.88
CA HIS A 438 -7.93 -0.02 33.82
C HIS A 438 -9.04 -1.11 33.76
N PRO A 439 -9.29 -1.78 32.62
CA PRO A 439 -10.21 -2.89 32.56
C PRO A 439 -9.93 -3.95 33.64
N PRO A 440 -10.98 -4.52 34.27
CA PRO A 440 -10.80 -5.45 35.38
C PRO A 440 -10.23 -6.80 34.88
N PRO A 441 -9.22 -7.37 35.58
CA PRO A 441 -8.69 -8.68 35.22
C PRO A 441 -9.75 -9.78 35.25
N LEU A 442 -9.69 -10.70 34.30
CA LEU A 442 -10.62 -11.83 34.17
C LEU A 442 -10.01 -13.07 34.80
N LEU A 443 -10.66 -13.61 35.82
CA LEU A 443 -10.35 -14.92 36.39
C LEU A 443 -11.24 -15.98 35.74
N ILE A 444 -10.60 -17.01 35.21
CA ILE A 444 -11.21 -18.21 34.63
C ILE A 444 -10.87 -19.38 35.56
N PRO A 445 -11.74 -19.70 36.53
CA PRO A 445 -11.52 -20.83 37.44
C PRO A 445 -11.58 -22.15 36.68
N ALA A 446 -10.87 -23.19 37.18
CA ALA A 446 -10.93 -24.51 36.62
C ALA A 446 -12.33 -25.15 36.70
N ASP A 447 -13.03 -24.91 37.84
CA ASP A 447 -14.28 -25.60 38.20
C ASP A 447 -15.47 -24.67 38.39
N ALA A 448 -15.40 -23.40 37.99
CA ALA A 448 -16.46 -22.42 38.17
C ALA A 448 -16.55 -21.46 36.96
N PRO A 449 -17.69 -20.76 36.78
CA PRO A 449 -17.79 -19.72 35.75
C PRO A 449 -16.77 -18.59 35.93
N SER A 450 -16.31 -18.03 34.82
CA SER A 450 -15.40 -16.91 34.79
C SER A 450 -15.98 -15.67 35.47
N ARG A 451 -15.14 -14.89 36.12
CA ARG A 451 -15.52 -13.66 36.82
C ARG A 451 -14.46 -12.60 36.74
N TYR A 452 -14.88 -11.35 36.80
CA TYR A 452 -13.95 -10.22 36.89
C TYR A 452 -13.47 -10.02 38.33
N LEU A 453 -12.19 -9.65 38.48
CA LEU A 453 -11.64 -9.24 39.73
C LEU A 453 -11.82 -7.71 39.87
N HIS A 454 -12.87 -7.31 40.58
CA HIS A 454 -13.17 -5.91 40.92
C HIS A 454 -13.52 -5.79 42.38
N GLY A 455 -13.30 -4.59 42.95
CA GLY A 455 -13.67 -4.29 44.34
C GLY A 455 -15.18 -4.18 44.54
N LEU A 456 -15.60 -4.13 45.80
CA LEU A 456 -16.98 -3.85 46.19
C LEU A 456 -17.36 -2.37 46.06
N THR A 457 -16.35 -1.51 45.92
CA THR A 457 -16.48 -0.05 45.72
C THR A 457 -16.24 0.32 44.25
N ALA A 458 -16.54 1.56 43.87
CA ALA A 458 -16.17 2.11 42.57
C ALA A 458 -14.66 1.93 42.33
N PRO A 459 -14.24 1.69 41.08
CA PRO A 459 -12.83 1.56 40.72
C PRO A 459 -12.08 2.87 41.04
N ASP A 460 -10.81 2.75 41.47
CA ASP A 460 -9.95 3.90 41.61
C ASP A 460 -9.76 4.61 40.27
N PRO A 461 -9.70 5.95 40.21
CA PRO A 461 -9.48 6.68 38.94
C PRO A 461 -8.09 6.37 38.34
N PRO A 462 -7.89 6.66 37.06
CA PRO A 462 -6.59 6.58 36.41
C PRO A 462 -5.49 7.35 37.14
N LEU A 463 -4.25 7.08 36.85
CA LEU A 463 -3.11 7.87 37.31
C LEU A 463 -3.11 9.24 36.62
N CYS A 464 -2.49 10.23 37.25
CA CYS A 464 -2.32 11.61 36.76
C CYS A 464 -3.62 12.44 36.65
N VAL A 465 -4.74 11.94 37.19
CA VAL A 465 -6.04 12.63 37.11
C VAL A 465 -6.38 13.38 38.41
N THR A 466 -5.93 12.87 39.55
CA THR A 466 -6.22 13.43 40.86
C THR A 466 -5.00 13.39 41.76
N ASP A 467 -4.82 14.44 42.59
CA ASP A 467 -3.74 14.51 43.56
C ASP A 467 -4.10 13.70 44.85
N ASP A 468 -3.07 13.15 45.49
CA ASP A 468 -3.13 12.53 46.85
C ASP A 468 -4.22 11.45 47.06
N LEU A 469 -4.50 10.63 46.03
CA LEU A 469 -5.47 9.57 46.17
C LEU A 469 -4.91 8.37 46.95
N THR A 470 -5.67 7.93 47.96
CA THR A 470 -5.44 6.63 48.60
C THR A 470 -6.07 5.52 47.78
N ARG A 471 -5.25 4.72 47.13
CA ARG A 471 -5.70 3.62 46.26
C ARG A 471 -6.05 2.37 47.08
N THR A 472 -6.89 1.53 46.49
CA THR A 472 -7.37 0.29 47.11
C THR A 472 -6.54 -0.92 46.67
N THR A 473 -6.46 -1.93 47.57
CA THR A 473 -5.86 -3.24 47.24
C THR A 473 -6.92 -4.31 47.31
N LEU A 474 -7.14 -5.00 46.19
CA LEU A 474 -7.97 -6.21 46.10
C LEU A 474 -7.09 -7.43 46.41
N ARG A 475 -7.69 -8.45 47.03
CA ARG A 475 -7.04 -9.75 47.28
C ARG A 475 -7.89 -10.87 46.71
N ALA A 476 -7.20 -11.84 46.11
CA ALA A 476 -7.81 -13.05 45.57
C ALA A 476 -6.83 -14.22 45.70
N ASP A 477 -7.35 -15.43 45.60
CA ASP A 477 -6.56 -16.66 45.50
C ASP A 477 -6.66 -17.24 44.09
N LEU A 478 -5.56 -17.79 43.62
CA LEU A 478 -5.47 -18.53 42.36
C LEU A 478 -5.14 -20.00 42.70
N HIS A 479 -6.06 -20.89 42.41
CA HIS A 479 -5.93 -22.33 42.65
C HIS A 479 -5.32 -23.04 41.44
N ALA A 480 -4.88 -24.28 41.64
CA ALA A 480 -4.34 -25.08 40.56
C ALA A 480 -5.36 -25.22 39.40
N GLY A 481 -4.90 -24.94 38.18
CA GLY A 481 -5.73 -24.95 36.98
C GLY A 481 -6.40 -23.61 36.65
N ASP A 482 -6.55 -22.71 37.61
CA ASP A 482 -7.14 -21.38 37.37
C ASP A 482 -6.26 -20.55 36.41
N ILE A 483 -6.90 -19.79 35.52
CA ILE A 483 -6.25 -18.85 34.62
C ILE A 483 -6.66 -17.42 35.01
N LEU A 484 -5.69 -16.54 35.20
CA LEU A 484 -5.92 -15.11 35.41
C LEU A 484 -5.40 -14.34 34.20
N VAL A 485 -6.27 -13.53 33.60
CA VAL A 485 -6.00 -12.77 32.37
C VAL A 485 -6.07 -11.28 32.67
N PHE A 486 -4.99 -10.58 32.38
CA PHE A 486 -4.90 -9.13 32.32
C PHE A 486 -4.87 -8.72 30.85
N TYR A 487 -5.55 -7.65 30.49
CA TYR A 487 -5.69 -7.21 29.10
C TYR A 487 -5.99 -5.73 29.03
N THR A 488 -5.58 -5.08 27.95
CA THR A 488 -5.89 -3.67 27.65
C THR A 488 -7.23 -3.52 26.97
N ASP A 489 -7.73 -2.31 26.90
CA ASP A 489 -9.08 -1.98 26.41
C ASP A 489 -9.31 -2.36 24.95
N GLY A 490 -8.28 -2.37 24.11
CA GLY A 490 -8.37 -2.85 22.72
C GLY A 490 -8.93 -4.28 22.55
N LEU A 491 -8.95 -5.08 23.64
CA LEU A 491 -9.62 -6.38 23.65
C LEU A 491 -11.14 -6.26 23.77
N VAL A 492 -11.65 -5.20 24.42
CA VAL A 492 -13.06 -5.03 24.81
C VAL A 492 -13.69 -3.74 24.30
N GLU A 493 -12.92 -2.77 23.85
CA GLU A 493 -13.45 -1.52 23.34
C GLU A 493 -13.77 -1.62 21.85
N THR A 494 -15.01 -1.25 21.52
CA THR A 494 -15.48 -1.13 20.13
C THR A 494 -16.35 0.13 20.04
N PRO A 495 -16.25 0.93 18.95
CA PRO A 495 -16.91 2.23 18.85
C PRO A 495 -18.42 2.24 19.01
N ASP A 496 -19.07 1.10 18.73
CA ASP A 496 -20.53 1.03 18.59
C ASP A 496 -21.21 0.24 19.74
N THR A 497 -20.46 -0.16 20.77
CA THR A 497 -21.00 -1.00 21.86
C THR A 497 -20.54 -0.53 23.22
N ASP A 498 -21.43 -0.65 24.21
CA ASP A 498 -21.10 -0.37 25.62
C ASP A 498 -20.03 -1.34 26.14
N ILE A 499 -19.07 -0.80 26.91
CA ILE A 499 -17.97 -1.59 27.48
C ILE A 499 -18.48 -2.73 28.36
N GLY A 500 -19.59 -2.54 29.08
CA GLY A 500 -20.21 -3.57 29.92
C GLY A 500 -20.69 -4.76 29.11
N ASP A 501 -21.30 -4.51 27.93
CA ASP A 501 -21.73 -5.57 27.01
C ASP A 501 -20.53 -6.35 26.46
N ASN A 502 -19.44 -5.66 26.12
CA ASN A 502 -18.23 -6.28 25.61
C ASN A 502 -17.50 -7.10 26.68
N LEU A 503 -17.45 -6.63 27.90
CA LEU A 503 -16.97 -7.40 29.05
C LEU A 503 -17.80 -8.67 29.22
N GLN A 504 -19.13 -8.59 29.13
CA GLN A 504 -19.99 -9.76 29.22
C GLN A 504 -19.74 -10.76 28.09
N ARG A 505 -19.52 -10.26 26.84
CA ARG A 505 -19.16 -11.11 25.69
C ARG A 505 -17.82 -11.80 25.89
N LEU A 506 -16.80 -11.07 26.39
CA LEU A 506 -15.49 -11.63 26.69
C LEU A 506 -15.59 -12.75 27.74
N ARG A 507 -16.34 -12.54 28.81
CA ARG A 507 -16.58 -13.54 29.85
C ARG A 507 -17.26 -14.78 29.29
N THR A 508 -18.33 -14.62 28.51
CA THR A 508 -19.05 -15.74 27.87
C THR A 508 -18.13 -16.53 26.94
N ARG A 509 -17.25 -15.83 26.18
CA ARG A 509 -16.28 -16.46 25.31
C ARG A 509 -15.21 -17.23 26.09
N ALA A 510 -14.73 -16.67 27.20
CA ALA A 510 -13.79 -17.33 28.10
C ALA A 510 -14.38 -18.64 28.66
N ASP A 511 -15.62 -18.62 29.15
CA ASP A 511 -16.32 -19.79 29.63
C ASP A 511 -16.48 -20.87 28.54
N ALA A 512 -16.77 -20.47 27.33
CA ALA A 512 -16.88 -21.40 26.19
C ALA A 512 -15.53 -22.05 25.82
N LEU A 513 -14.43 -21.30 25.92
CA LEU A 513 -13.09 -21.81 25.65
C LEU A 513 -12.58 -22.70 26.78
N ALA A 514 -12.83 -22.33 28.04
CA ALA A 514 -12.45 -23.14 29.21
C ALA A 514 -13.05 -24.54 29.16
N ARG A 515 -14.35 -24.68 28.79
CA ARG A 515 -15.03 -25.96 28.62
C ARG A 515 -14.41 -26.90 27.57
N ARG A 516 -13.57 -26.35 26.66
CA ARG A 516 -12.90 -27.15 25.62
C ARG A 516 -11.59 -27.78 26.09
N ASN A 517 -11.18 -27.53 27.32
CA ASN A 517 -9.93 -28.05 27.93
C ASN A 517 -8.70 -27.82 27.07
N LEU A 518 -8.60 -26.61 26.49
CA LEU A 518 -7.49 -26.21 25.63
C LEU A 518 -6.29 -25.73 26.46
N PRO A 519 -5.05 -25.88 25.97
CA PRO A 519 -3.89 -25.24 26.59
C PRO A 519 -4.09 -23.72 26.70
N MET A 520 -3.60 -23.12 27.81
CA MET A 520 -3.76 -21.69 28.09
C MET A 520 -3.40 -20.77 26.88
N PRO A 521 -2.30 -20.98 26.13
CA PRO A 521 -2.01 -20.15 24.96
C PRO A 521 -3.10 -20.19 23.87
N SER A 522 -3.81 -21.33 23.74
CA SER A 522 -4.92 -21.45 22.80
C SER A 522 -6.19 -20.78 23.31
N VAL A 523 -6.42 -20.81 24.63
CA VAL A 523 -7.50 -20.05 25.25
C VAL A 523 -7.28 -18.55 25.01
N ILE A 524 -6.08 -18.04 25.29
CA ILE A 524 -5.75 -16.62 25.13
C ILE A 524 -5.90 -16.17 23.67
N ARG A 525 -5.35 -16.93 22.70
CA ARG A 525 -5.58 -16.63 21.28
C ARG A 525 -7.06 -16.65 20.90
N GLY A 526 -7.83 -17.54 21.51
CA GLY A 526 -9.27 -17.64 21.31
C GLY A 526 -10.05 -16.45 21.86
N LEU A 527 -9.50 -15.64 22.76
CA LEU A 527 -10.13 -14.41 23.26
C LEU A 527 -10.03 -13.24 22.27
N LEU A 528 -9.03 -13.24 21.39
CA LEU A 528 -8.79 -12.14 20.44
C LEU A 528 -9.97 -11.90 19.50
N PRO A 529 -10.35 -10.65 19.23
CA PRO A 529 -11.32 -10.33 18.19
C PRO A 529 -10.80 -10.69 16.79
N PRO A 530 -11.67 -10.89 15.79
CA PRO A 530 -11.29 -11.05 14.40
C PRO A 530 -10.41 -9.88 13.92
N LEU A 531 -9.47 -10.12 13.00
CA LEU A 531 -8.50 -9.13 12.51
C LEU A 531 -9.16 -7.80 12.08
N HIS A 532 -10.24 -7.87 11.33
CA HIS A 532 -10.95 -6.69 10.80
C HIS A 532 -11.69 -5.84 11.86
N HIS A 533 -11.70 -6.25 13.13
CA HIS A 533 -12.28 -5.50 14.24
C HIS A 533 -11.21 -4.90 15.18
N ARG A 534 -9.93 -5.08 14.90
CA ARG A 534 -8.83 -4.58 15.72
C ARG A 534 -8.51 -3.15 15.33
N ARG A 535 -8.98 -2.21 16.10
CA ARG A 535 -8.74 -0.76 15.87
C ARG A 535 -7.73 -0.16 16.82
N ASP A 536 -7.43 -0.85 17.92
CA ASP A 536 -6.48 -0.43 18.93
C ASP A 536 -5.47 -1.54 19.22
N ASP A 537 -4.39 -1.17 19.88
CA ASP A 537 -3.40 -2.12 20.38
C ASP A 537 -4.04 -3.08 21.39
N ILE A 538 -3.57 -4.30 21.41
CA ILE A 538 -4.03 -5.31 22.37
C ILE A 538 -2.82 -5.90 23.07
N ALA A 539 -2.68 -5.61 24.36
CA ALA A 539 -1.75 -6.29 25.24
C ALA A 539 -2.51 -7.29 26.13
N ILE A 540 -2.00 -8.49 26.25
CA ILE A 540 -2.53 -9.52 27.14
C ILE A 540 -1.38 -10.17 27.88
N ILE A 541 -1.50 -10.33 29.19
CA ILE A 541 -0.66 -11.22 29.97
C ILE A 541 -1.53 -12.14 30.83
N ALA A 542 -1.28 -13.43 30.73
CA ALA A 542 -2.09 -14.44 31.43
C ALA A 542 -1.21 -15.38 32.24
N LEU A 543 -1.74 -15.80 33.39
CA LEU A 543 -1.09 -16.69 34.34
C LEU A 543 -1.97 -17.93 34.55
N GLN A 544 -1.38 -19.11 34.60
CA GLN A 544 -2.06 -20.32 35.03
C GLN A 544 -1.30 -20.97 36.19
N ALA A 545 -1.96 -21.18 37.31
CA ALA A 545 -1.38 -21.92 38.41
C ALA A 545 -1.30 -23.42 38.06
N ARG A 546 -0.11 -24.00 38.24
CA ARG A 546 0.10 -25.43 38.04
C ARG A 546 -0.24 -26.18 39.31
N PRO A 547 -0.68 -27.45 39.22
CA PRO A 547 -0.72 -28.34 40.38
C PRO A 547 0.69 -28.44 41.00
N ASP A 548 0.73 -28.51 42.32
CA ASP A 548 1.99 -28.84 42.99
C ASP A 548 2.43 -30.25 42.57
N SER A 549 3.63 -30.38 42.11
CA SER A 549 4.25 -31.68 41.69
C SER A 549 4.63 -32.55 42.88
#